data_6de9faa7ed832034cc8daa7fe7ca897a
#
_entry.id   6de9faa7ed832034cc8daa7fe7ca897a
#
_cell.length_a   1.000
_cell.length_b   1.000
_cell.length_c   1.000
_cell.angle_alpha   90.00
_cell.angle_beta   90.00
_cell.angle_gamma   90.00
#
_symmetry.space_group_name_H-M   'P 1'
#
loop_
_entity.id
_entity.type
_entity.pdbx_description
1 polymer ?
#
loop_
_entity_poly.entity_id
_entity_poly.type
_entity_poly.pdbx_seq_one_letter_code
_entity_poly.pdbx_strand_id
1 'polypeptide(L)'
;EIMPSLVGSEMCIRDRWYVFYHRLTHKSDYSRQACAEPITILPDGSIPQVEITSCGLNGKPLEGKGTYPAVIACNITNGHMPHGSNKIYTDSFPNVTNCGEDRFVGEIQDGTMLGYKYFQFSGAKEIGIQYRGTCSGKFVVSDDIGCKNIVAEIPVTPAETWSEVRTALQIADGKHPLYLFFQGSGEAAVKELYLA
;
A
#
# COMPACT_ATOMS: atom_id res chain seq x y z
N GLU A 1 0.38 21.70 36.40
CA GLU A 1 -0.30 21.18 35.19
C GLU A 1 0.76 20.53 34.31
N ILE A 2 0.79 19.20 34.26
CA ILE A 2 1.71 18.48 33.40
C ILE A 2 1.02 18.39 32.06
N MET A 3 1.45 19.19 31.08
CA MET A 3 1.11 18.94 29.69
C MET A 3 1.74 17.61 29.30
N PRO A 4 0.96 16.59 28.88
CA PRO A 4 1.56 15.40 28.31
C PRO A 4 2.30 15.82 27.03
N SER A 5 3.58 15.52 26.98
CA SER A 5 4.38 15.63 25.78
C SER A 5 3.79 14.69 24.73
N LEU A 6 3.08 15.21 23.76
CA LEU A 6 2.52 14.45 22.66
C LEU A 6 3.67 13.95 21.77
N VAL A 7 3.99 12.68 21.94
CA VAL A 7 4.87 11.96 21.02
C VAL A 7 3.99 11.41 19.89
N GLY A 8 3.66 12.29 18.97
CA GLY A 8 2.76 12.03 17.85
C GLY A 8 1.95 13.31 17.56
N SER A 9 1.68 13.59 16.30
CA SER A 9 0.86 14.73 15.94
C SER A 9 -0.59 14.27 15.81
N GLU A 10 -1.38 14.45 16.89
CA GLU A 10 -2.84 14.28 16.81
C GLU A 10 -3.46 15.59 16.31
N MET A 11 -4.45 15.47 15.46
CA MET A 11 -5.25 16.59 15.00
C MET A 11 -6.72 16.21 14.92
N CYS A 12 -7.58 17.08 15.44
CA CYS A 12 -9.03 16.96 15.28
C CYS A 12 -9.44 17.56 13.93
N ILE A 13 -10.01 16.76 13.04
CA ILE A 13 -10.56 17.19 11.76
C ILE A 13 -12.02 16.77 11.71
N ARG A 14 -12.94 17.74 11.71
CA ARG A 14 -14.39 17.49 11.67
C ARG A 14 -14.85 16.50 12.76
N ASP A 15 -14.50 16.78 14.01
CA ASP A 15 -14.81 15.96 15.19
C ASP A 15 -14.22 14.54 15.16
N ARG A 16 -13.18 14.33 14.39
CA ARG A 16 -12.41 13.08 14.34
C ARG A 16 -10.96 13.34 14.70
N TRP A 17 -10.40 12.43 15.49
CA TRP A 17 -8.99 12.46 15.86
C TRP A 17 -8.19 11.59 14.91
N TYR A 18 -6.97 12.03 14.58
CA TYR A 18 -6.04 11.31 13.71
C TYR A 18 -4.65 11.31 14.34
N VAL A 19 -3.96 10.18 14.21
CA VAL A 19 -2.52 10.10 14.41
C VAL A 19 -1.83 10.28 13.08
N PHE A 20 -0.79 11.13 13.05
CA PHE A 20 0.08 11.33 11.90
C PHE A 20 1.40 10.65 12.16
N TYR A 21 1.88 9.92 11.17
CA TYR A 21 3.18 9.27 11.19
C TYR A 21 3.81 9.34 9.80
N HIS A 22 5.00 8.80 9.63
CA HIS A 22 5.67 8.78 8.35
C HIS A 22 6.32 7.43 8.09
N ARG A 23 6.54 7.13 6.82
CA ARG A 23 7.44 6.06 6.37
C ARG A 23 8.55 6.63 5.51
N LEU A 24 9.70 5.97 5.51
CA LEU A 24 10.81 6.33 4.65
C LEU A 24 10.45 6.04 3.20
N THR A 25 11.00 6.87 2.31
CA THR A 25 10.88 6.73 0.85
C THR A 25 12.25 6.88 0.22
N HIS A 26 12.43 6.44 -1.02
CA HIS A 26 13.70 6.54 -1.76
C HIS A 26 14.89 5.84 -1.06
N LYS A 27 14.62 4.90 -0.16
CA LYS A 27 15.67 4.30 0.68
C LYS A 27 16.56 5.35 1.35
N SER A 28 15.97 6.40 1.91
CA SER A 28 16.66 7.57 2.44
C SER A 28 16.09 8.04 3.77
N ASP A 29 16.93 8.36 4.72
CA ASP A 29 16.55 8.97 6.01
C ASP A 29 16.01 10.41 5.85
N TYR A 30 16.22 11.02 4.69
CA TYR A 30 15.85 12.41 4.41
C TYR A 30 14.57 12.53 3.57
N SER A 31 14.00 11.43 3.13
CA SER A 31 12.77 11.43 2.32
C SER A 31 11.67 10.62 2.99
N ARG A 32 10.51 11.22 3.17
CA ARG A 32 9.40 10.64 3.92
C ARG A 32 8.07 10.87 3.23
N GLN A 33 7.18 9.91 3.38
CA GLN A 33 5.77 10.05 3.05
C GLN A 33 4.98 10.20 4.34
N ALA A 34 4.16 11.24 4.44
CA ALA A 34 3.20 11.39 5.52
C ALA A 34 2.10 10.33 5.41
N CYS A 35 1.72 9.77 6.55
CA CYS A 35 0.63 8.82 6.72
C CYS A 35 -0.27 9.30 7.84
N ALA A 36 -1.54 8.92 7.83
CA ALA A 36 -2.51 9.26 8.86
C ALA A 36 -3.51 8.14 9.05
N GLU A 37 -3.91 7.91 10.31
CA GLU A 37 -4.98 6.97 10.66
C GLU A 37 -5.96 7.62 11.64
N PRO A 38 -7.26 7.34 11.52
CA PRO A 38 -8.21 7.76 12.52
C PRO A 38 -7.96 7.04 13.84
N ILE A 39 -8.11 7.76 14.96
CA ILE A 39 -8.01 7.20 16.29
C ILE A 39 -9.31 7.40 17.06
N THR A 40 -9.54 6.54 18.04
CA THR A 40 -10.62 6.68 19.00
C THR A 40 -10.02 6.90 20.37
N ILE A 41 -10.43 7.99 21.04
CA ILE A 41 -10.09 8.24 22.44
C ILE A 41 -11.24 7.70 23.26
N LEU A 42 -10.96 6.73 24.14
CA LEU A 42 -11.97 6.13 25.02
C LEU A 42 -12.30 7.08 26.18
N PRO A 43 -13.43 6.86 26.91
CA PRO A 43 -13.82 7.71 28.02
C PRO A 43 -12.80 7.80 29.16
N ASP A 44 -11.95 6.81 29.32
CA ASP A 44 -10.85 6.78 30.29
C ASP A 44 -9.58 7.49 29.78
N GLY A 45 -9.62 8.05 28.56
CA GLY A 45 -8.48 8.72 27.91
C GLY A 45 -7.52 7.78 27.19
N SER A 46 -7.73 6.48 27.21
CA SER A 46 -6.88 5.53 26.50
C SER A 46 -7.15 5.52 24.97
N ILE A 47 -6.15 5.14 24.21
CA ILE A 47 -6.22 5.00 22.75
C ILE A 47 -5.94 3.52 22.42
N PRO A 48 -6.93 2.77 21.87
CA PRO A 48 -6.68 1.42 21.36
C PRO A 48 -5.60 1.38 20.30
N GLN A 49 -4.99 0.21 20.13
CA GLN A 49 -4.00 0.02 19.06
C GLN A 49 -4.59 0.41 17.69
N VAL A 50 -3.88 1.28 16.98
CA VAL A 50 -4.30 1.77 15.67
C VAL A 50 -3.80 0.83 14.58
N GLU A 51 -4.68 0.45 13.69
CA GLU A 51 -4.32 -0.35 12.52
C GLU A 51 -3.80 0.56 11.40
N ILE A 52 -2.67 0.17 10.78
CA ILE A 52 -2.14 0.86 9.59
C ILE A 52 -2.96 0.46 8.38
N THR A 53 -3.53 1.47 7.68
CA THR A 53 -4.39 1.28 6.51
C THR A 53 -3.94 2.11 5.31
N SER A 54 -4.61 1.94 4.18
CA SER A 54 -4.46 2.79 2.99
C SER A 54 -5.49 3.93 2.95
N CYS A 55 -6.32 4.04 3.98
CA CYS A 55 -7.46 4.97 3.97
C CYS A 55 -7.07 6.42 4.31
N GLY A 56 -6.00 6.60 5.08
CA GLY A 56 -5.51 7.92 5.46
C GLY A 56 -6.62 8.81 6.07
N LEU A 57 -6.63 10.07 5.69
CA LEU A 57 -7.64 11.05 6.14
C LEU A 57 -9.07 10.78 5.66
N ASN A 58 -9.29 9.81 4.77
CA ASN A 58 -10.63 9.40 4.38
C ASN A 58 -11.42 8.83 5.58
N GLY A 59 -10.72 8.18 6.51
CA GLY A 59 -11.30 7.68 7.78
C GLY A 59 -12.36 6.60 7.62
N LYS A 60 -12.51 6.05 6.42
CA LYS A 60 -13.40 4.93 6.05
C LYS A 60 -12.77 4.17 4.90
N PRO A 61 -13.21 2.94 4.58
CA PRO A 61 -12.73 2.22 3.41
C PRO A 61 -12.83 3.06 2.14
N LEU A 62 -11.84 2.92 1.27
CA LEU A 62 -11.83 3.49 -0.07
C LEU A 62 -12.91 2.81 -0.92
N GLU A 63 -13.36 3.44 -1.97
CA GLU A 63 -14.32 2.82 -2.88
C GLU A 63 -13.67 1.65 -3.62
N GLY A 64 -14.38 0.53 -3.77
CA GLY A 64 -13.94 -0.63 -4.56
C GLY A 64 -14.01 -0.38 -6.07
N LYS A 65 -13.88 0.89 -6.48
CA LYS A 65 -13.94 1.36 -7.86
C LYS A 65 -13.10 2.63 -8.01
N GLY A 66 -12.37 2.73 -9.12
CA GLY A 66 -11.57 3.91 -9.45
C GLY A 66 -10.09 3.59 -9.61
N THR A 67 -9.27 4.62 -9.68
CA THR A 67 -7.82 4.55 -9.84
C THR A 67 -7.15 5.06 -8.58
N TYR A 68 -6.21 4.31 -8.06
CA TYR A 68 -5.50 4.60 -6.83
C TYR A 68 -3.99 4.59 -7.05
N PRO A 69 -3.25 5.59 -6.53
CA PRO A 69 -1.80 5.55 -6.58
C PRO A 69 -1.26 4.32 -5.84
N ALA A 70 -0.37 3.56 -6.45
CA ALA A 70 0.22 2.38 -5.80
C ALA A 70 0.91 2.71 -4.47
N VAL A 71 1.38 3.94 -4.32
CA VAL A 71 2.07 4.43 -3.13
C VAL A 71 1.18 4.57 -1.88
N ILE A 72 -0.13 4.34 -1.97
CA ILE A 72 -1.00 4.23 -0.78
C ILE A 72 -0.95 2.85 -0.13
N ALA A 73 -0.24 1.87 -0.71
CA ALA A 73 -0.05 0.57 -0.09
C ALA A 73 0.41 0.74 1.36
N CYS A 74 -0.32 0.19 2.31
CA CYS A 74 0.02 0.26 3.72
C CYS A 74 1.05 -0.80 4.14
N ASN A 75 1.16 -1.88 3.38
CA ASN A 75 2.22 -2.87 3.51
C ASN A 75 3.05 -2.92 2.22
N ILE A 76 4.35 -2.81 2.33
CA ILE A 76 5.33 -2.94 1.24
C ILE A 76 6.46 -3.78 1.81
N THR A 77 6.62 -5.02 1.37
CA THR A 77 7.62 -5.93 1.94
C THR A 77 8.00 -7.04 0.94
N ASN A 78 9.21 -7.52 1.05
CA ASN A 78 9.70 -8.73 0.38
C ASN A 78 9.93 -9.88 1.39
N GLY A 79 9.30 -9.80 2.56
CA GLY A 79 9.47 -10.77 3.65
C GLY A 79 10.69 -10.51 4.53
N HIS A 80 11.53 -9.53 4.18
CA HIS A 80 12.67 -9.11 4.97
C HIS A 80 12.44 -7.73 5.58
N MET A 81 12.82 -7.57 6.83
CA MET A 81 12.86 -6.27 7.49
C MET A 81 14.33 -5.84 7.59
N PRO A 82 14.78 -4.85 6.82
CA PRO A 82 16.11 -4.31 6.98
C PRO A 82 16.21 -3.64 8.35
N HIS A 83 16.88 -4.27 9.29
CA HIS A 83 17.18 -3.69 10.59
C HIS A 83 18.56 -3.02 10.54
N GLY A 84 18.58 -1.74 10.79
CA GLY A 84 19.78 -0.91 10.79
C GLY A 84 19.89 -0.01 9.57
N SER A 85 20.32 1.21 9.81
CA SER A 85 20.34 2.29 8.85
C SER A 85 21.08 1.98 7.54
N ASN A 86 22.08 1.15 7.57
CA ASN A 86 22.92 0.89 6.40
C ASN A 86 22.32 -0.12 5.41
N LYS A 87 21.42 -1.01 5.84
CA LYS A 87 20.85 -2.05 4.97
C LYS A 87 19.73 -1.53 4.07
N ILE A 88 18.98 -0.54 4.52
CA ILE A 88 17.92 0.12 3.70
C ILE A 88 18.51 0.73 2.43
N TYR A 89 19.76 1.14 2.44
CA TYR A 89 20.41 1.86 1.33
C TYR A 89 21.10 0.94 0.33
N THR A 90 21.49 -0.24 0.74
CA THR A 90 22.30 -1.16 -0.07
C THR A 90 21.52 -2.35 -0.62
N ASP A 91 20.55 -2.85 0.12
CA ASP A 91 19.79 -4.02 -0.29
C ASP A 91 18.67 -3.62 -1.26
N SER A 92 18.35 -4.50 -2.21
CA SER A 92 17.14 -4.37 -3.00
C SER A 92 15.93 -4.57 -2.10
N PHE A 93 15.08 -3.56 -2.02
CA PHE A 93 13.93 -3.53 -1.13
C PHE A 93 12.80 -2.73 -1.76
N PRO A 94 11.58 -3.28 -1.84
CA PRO A 94 10.46 -2.56 -2.41
C PRO A 94 10.19 -1.28 -1.61
N ASN A 95 10.16 -0.16 -2.29
CA ASN A 95 10.02 1.13 -1.63
C ASN A 95 9.23 2.13 -2.48
N VAL A 96 8.68 3.15 -1.81
CA VAL A 96 8.08 4.28 -2.49
C VAL A 96 9.19 5.19 -3.02
N THR A 97 9.13 5.49 -4.30
CA THR A 97 10.08 6.38 -4.98
C THR A 97 9.39 7.21 -6.06
N ASN A 98 10.12 8.04 -6.77
CA ASN A 98 9.61 8.79 -7.92
C ASN A 98 10.67 8.95 -9.01
N CYS A 99 10.20 9.21 -10.22
CA CYS A 99 11.01 9.66 -11.34
C CYS A 99 10.31 10.88 -11.95
N GLY A 100 10.87 12.06 -11.75
CA GLY A 100 10.17 13.30 -12.03
C GLY A 100 8.89 13.41 -11.18
N GLU A 101 7.75 13.63 -11.81
CA GLU A 101 6.44 13.73 -11.14
C GLU A 101 5.79 12.35 -10.87
N ASP A 102 6.27 11.30 -11.54
CA ASP A 102 5.73 9.95 -11.37
C ASP A 102 6.17 9.35 -10.04
N ARG A 103 5.21 9.12 -9.14
CA ARG A 103 5.41 8.40 -7.88
C ARG A 103 4.93 6.97 -8.03
N PHE A 104 5.73 6.02 -7.55
CA PHE A 104 5.45 4.59 -7.70
C PHE A 104 6.09 3.76 -6.58
N VAL A 105 5.71 2.51 -6.47
CA VAL A 105 6.45 1.51 -5.70
C VAL A 105 7.41 0.83 -6.64
N GLY A 106 8.71 0.95 -6.39
CA GLY A 106 9.79 0.36 -7.18
C GLY A 106 10.49 -0.78 -6.47
N GLU A 107 11.46 -1.38 -7.14
CA GLU A 107 12.25 -2.52 -6.66
C GLU A 107 11.39 -3.73 -6.24
N ILE A 108 10.28 -3.95 -6.98
CA ILE A 108 9.40 -5.09 -6.77
C ILE A 108 10.03 -6.31 -7.45
N GLN A 109 10.43 -7.30 -6.67
CA GLN A 109 11.02 -8.56 -7.12
C GLN A 109 10.19 -9.74 -6.60
N ASP A 110 10.53 -10.95 -7.02
CA ASP A 110 9.85 -12.17 -6.58
C ASP A 110 9.70 -12.23 -5.06
N GLY A 111 8.50 -12.60 -4.60
CA GLY A 111 8.15 -12.61 -3.17
C GLY A 111 7.73 -11.25 -2.58
N THR A 112 7.79 -10.16 -3.36
CA THR A 112 7.28 -8.86 -2.88
C THR A 112 5.77 -8.89 -2.70
N MET A 113 5.29 -8.32 -1.59
CA MET A 113 3.88 -8.10 -1.30
C MET A 113 3.58 -6.61 -1.14
N LEU A 114 2.54 -6.14 -1.84
CA LEU A 114 1.92 -4.83 -1.66
C LEU A 114 0.53 -5.02 -1.05
N GLY A 115 0.29 -4.44 0.12
CA GLY A 115 -1.00 -4.57 0.80
C GLY A 115 -1.74 -3.25 0.85
N TYR A 116 -3.01 -3.30 0.51
CA TYR A 116 -3.95 -2.18 0.51
C TYR A 116 -5.12 -2.49 1.44
N LYS A 117 -5.35 -1.71 2.46
CA LYS A 117 -6.45 -1.86 3.43
C LYS A 117 -7.15 -0.53 3.63
N TYR A 118 -8.44 -0.42 3.47
CA TYR A 118 -9.45 -1.35 2.97
C TYR A 118 -10.21 -0.70 1.82
N PHE A 119 -10.84 -1.52 0.99
CA PHE A 119 -11.81 -1.08 0.00
C PHE A 119 -13.21 -1.58 0.37
N GLN A 120 -14.24 -0.79 0.01
CA GLN A 120 -15.64 -1.19 0.06
C GLN A 120 -16.07 -1.57 -1.34
N PHE A 121 -16.18 -2.86 -1.62
CA PHE A 121 -16.61 -3.39 -2.92
C PHE A 121 -18.11 -3.44 -3.04
N SER A 122 -18.62 -3.16 -4.23
CA SER A 122 -20.02 -3.32 -4.64
C SER A 122 -20.05 -3.59 -6.14
N GLY A 123 -20.13 -4.87 -6.52
CA GLY A 123 -20.20 -5.31 -7.90
C GLY A 123 -18.91 -5.15 -8.73
N ALA A 124 -17.76 -4.98 -8.11
CA ALA A 124 -16.48 -4.89 -8.82
C ALA A 124 -16.16 -6.18 -9.59
N LYS A 125 -15.69 -6.06 -10.83
CA LYS A 125 -15.45 -7.18 -11.75
C LYS A 125 -14.06 -7.18 -12.36
N GLU A 126 -13.31 -6.10 -12.19
CA GLU A 126 -12.02 -5.92 -12.84
C GLU A 126 -11.02 -5.30 -11.88
N ILE A 127 -9.78 -5.77 -11.97
CA ILE A 127 -8.61 -5.19 -11.31
C ILE A 127 -7.48 -5.06 -12.32
N GLY A 128 -6.68 -4.01 -12.19
CA GLY A 128 -5.50 -3.82 -13.01
C GLY A 128 -4.45 -2.99 -12.33
N ILE A 129 -3.30 -2.92 -12.96
CA ILE A 129 -2.18 -2.09 -12.52
C ILE A 129 -1.57 -1.35 -13.70
N GLN A 130 -1.01 -0.17 -13.42
CA GLN A 130 -0.06 0.49 -14.31
C GLN A 130 1.35 0.20 -13.80
N TYR A 131 2.16 -0.43 -14.65
CA TYR A 131 3.48 -0.93 -14.28
C TYR A 131 4.51 -0.70 -15.40
N ARG A 132 5.77 -0.85 -15.04
CA ARG A 132 6.91 -0.96 -15.98
C ARG A 132 8.02 -1.79 -15.36
N GLY A 133 9.00 -2.20 -16.16
CA GLY A 133 10.21 -2.89 -15.71
C GLY A 133 10.59 -4.09 -16.56
N THR A 134 11.55 -4.86 -16.09
CA THR A 134 12.04 -6.08 -16.73
C THR A 134 11.26 -7.32 -16.27
N CYS A 135 10.20 -7.13 -15.50
CA CYS A 135 9.42 -8.18 -14.86
C CYS A 135 8.77 -9.13 -15.87
N SER A 136 8.78 -10.42 -15.55
CA SER A 136 8.04 -11.46 -16.27
C SER A 136 7.43 -12.42 -15.25
N GLY A 137 6.10 -12.55 -15.25
CA GLY A 137 5.36 -13.35 -14.29
C GLY A 137 3.96 -12.84 -14.06
N LYS A 138 3.54 -12.77 -12.80
CA LYS A 138 2.21 -12.29 -12.42
C LYS A 138 2.20 -11.67 -11.02
N PHE A 139 1.23 -10.80 -10.79
CA PHE A 139 0.80 -10.45 -9.44
C PHE A 139 -0.40 -11.34 -9.07
N VAL A 140 -0.24 -12.17 -8.05
CA VAL A 140 -1.33 -12.91 -7.42
C VAL A 140 -2.02 -11.97 -6.45
N VAL A 141 -3.32 -11.77 -6.63
CA VAL A 141 -4.12 -10.87 -5.78
C VAL A 141 -4.97 -11.71 -4.84
N SER A 142 -4.90 -11.41 -3.56
CA SER A 142 -5.66 -12.08 -2.51
C SER A 142 -6.33 -11.05 -1.59
N ASP A 143 -7.46 -11.40 -1.01
CA ASP A 143 -8.09 -10.64 0.08
C ASP A 143 -7.64 -11.14 1.47
N ASP A 144 -6.69 -12.06 1.51
CA ASP A 144 -6.05 -12.59 2.72
C ASP A 144 -4.54 -12.43 2.66
N ILE A 145 -3.94 -11.91 3.74
CA ILE A 145 -2.49 -11.67 3.82
C ILE A 145 -1.65 -12.95 3.71
N GLY A 146 -2.22 -14.09 4.05
CA GLY A 146 -1.60 -15.41 3.87
C GLY A 146 -1.78 -15.99 2.48
N CYS A 147 -2.32 -15.22 1.52
CA CYS A 147 -2.56 -15.63 0.13
C CYS A 147 -3.44 -16.90 0.00
N LYS A 148 -4.39 -17.10 0.92
CA LYS A 148 -5.25 -18.29 0.94
C LYS A 148 -6.46 -18.17 0.03
N ASN A 149 -6.95 -16.95 -0.22
CA ASN A 149 -8.10 -16.68 -1.08
C ASN A 149 -7.66 -15.80 -2.25
N ILE A 150 -7.37 -16.42 -3.40
CA ILE A 150 -6.95 -15.71 -4.60
C ILE A 150 -8.19 -15.18 -5.31
N VAL A 151 -8.22 -13.86 -5.53
CA VAL A 151 -9.34 -13.15 -6.16
C VAL A 151 -9.03 -12.66 -7.57
N ALA A 152 -7.75 -12.63 -7.96
CA ALA A 152 -7.31 -12.32 -9.32
C ALA A 152 -5.85 -12.75 -9.55
N GLU A 153 -5.45 -12.86 -10.81
CA GLU A 153 -4.06 -12.96 -11.24
C GLU A 153 -3.81 -11.95 -12.36
N ILE A 154 -2.84 -11.07 -12.20
CA ILE A 154 -2.51 -10.01 -13.16
C ILE A 154 -1.20 -10.40 -13.84
N PRO A 155 -1.23 -10.88 -15.10
CA PRO A 155 -0.02 -11.25 -15.83
C PRO A 155 0.79 -10.01 -16.20
N VAL A 156 2.11 -10.08 -16.08
CA VAL A 156 3.02 -9.00 -16.47
C VAL A 156 4.16 -9.52 -17.32
N THR A 157 4.57 -8.71 -18.28
CA THR A 157 5.70 -8.96 -19.17
C THR A 157 6.61 -7.74 -19.19
N PRO A 158 7.86 -7.84 -19.66
CA PRO A 158 8.74 -6.67 -19.72
C PRO A 158 8.10 -5.49 -20.46
N ALA A 159 8.17 -4.31 -19.84
CA ALA A 159 7.63 -3.07 -20.38
C ALA A 159 8.57 -1.90 -20.05
N GLU A 160 9.13 -1.26 -21.09
CA GLU A 160 10.06 -0.14 -20.93
C GLU A 160 9.35 1.14 -20.46
N THR A 161 8.08 1.29 -20.84
CA THR A 161 7.23 2.43 -20.48
C THR A 161 6.07 1.99 -19.60
N TRP A 162 5.39 2.94 -18.97
CA TRP A 162 4.20 2.68 -18.18
C TRP A 162 3.13 1.99 -19.04
N SER A 163 2.85 0.74 -18.72
CA SER A 163 1.89 -0.11 -19.41
C SER A 163 0.78 -0.51 -18.45
N GLU A 164 -0.44 -0.59 -18.95
CA GLU A 164 -1.60 -1.00 -18.19
C GLU A 164 -1.97 -2.44 -18.51
N VAL A 165 -2.31 -3.19 -17.48
CA VAL A 165 -2.86 -4.54 -17.61
C VAL A 165 -4.04 -4.68 -16.66
N ARG A 166 -5.10 -5.32 -17.14
CA ARG A 166 -6.32 -5.59 -16.38
C ARG A 166 -6.72 -7.05 -16.49
N THR A 167 -7.42 -7.53 -15.48
CA THR A 167 -7.93 -8.91 -15.42
C THR A 167 -9.24 -8.94 -14.63
N ALA A 168 -9.95 -10.05 -14.75
CA ALA A 168 -11.17 -10.27 -13.98
C ALA A 168 -10.88 -10.33 -12.48
N LEU A 169 -11.73 -9.69 -11.68
CA LEU A 169 -11.69 -9.71 -10.22
C LEU A 169 -12.87 -10.52 -9.69
N GLN A 170 -12.59 -11.50 -8.85
CA GLN A 170 -13.58 -12.35 -8.19
C GLN A 170 -13.58 -12.07 -6.68
N ILE A 171 -14.17 -10.97 -6.28
CA ILE A 171 -14.28 -10.56 -4.88
C ILE A 171 -15.73 -10.38 -4.48
N ALA A 172 -16.07 -10.74 -3.25
CA ALA A 172 -17.40 -10.51 -2.70
C ALA A 172 -17.64 -9.02 -2.43
N ASP A 173 -18.91 -8.61 -2.42
CA ASP A 173 -19.29 -7.30 -1.94
C ASP A 173 -18.97 -7.17 -0.44
N GLY A 174 -18.58 -5.98 -0.03
CA GLY A 174 -18.21 -5.72 1.35
C GLY A 174 -16.85 -5.04 1.52
N LYS A 175 -16.39 -4.98 2.76
CA LYS A 175 -15.10 -4.41 3.13
C LYS A 175 -14.01 -5.49 3.04
N HIS A 176 -13.10 -5.36 2.09
CA HIS A 176 -11.97 -6.28 1.91
C HIS A 176 -10.64 -5.54 1.75
N PRO A 177 -9.54 -6.13 2.20
CA PRO A 177 -8.20 -5.73 1.81
C PRO A 177 -7.86 -6.31 0.43
N LEU A 178 -6.78 -5.83 -0.18
CA LEU A 178 -6.14 -6.45 -1.34
C LEU A 178 -4.64 -6.57 -1.08
N TYR A 179 -4.11 -7.75 -1.30
CA TYR A 179 -2.68 -8.04 -1.23
C TYR A 179 -2.21 -8.55 -2.59
N LEU A 180 -1.26 -7.85 -3.19
CA LEU A 180 -0.67 -8.18 -4.48
C LEU A 180 0.70 -8.81 -4.24
N PHE A 181 0.84 -10.09 -4.54
CA PHE A 181 2.09 -10.83 -4.41
C PHE A 181 2.73 -11.00 -5.78
N PHE A 182 3.91 -10.46 -5.99
CA PHE A 182 4.64 -10.67 -7.23
C PHE A 182 5.32 -12.04 -7.23
N GLN A 183 5.06 -12.81 -8.29
CA GLN A 183 5.66 -14.11 -8.57
C GLN A 183 6.24 -14.11 -9.97
N GLY A 184 7.55 -14.23 -10.09
CA GLY A 184 8.21 -14.19 -11.38
C GLY A 184 9.68 -13.85 -11.33
N SER A 185 10.18 -13.24 -12.39
CA SER A 185 11.58 -12.83 -12.52
C SER A 185 11.67 -11.36 -12.94
N GLY A 186 12.88 -10.79 -12.81
CA GLY A 186 13.12 -9.39 -13.10
C GLY A 186 12.58 -8.45 -12.02
N GLU A 187 12.44 -7.19 -12.37
CA GLU A 187 12.01 -6.14 -11.45
C GLU A 187 10.82 -5.38 -12.03
N ALA A 188 9.82 -5.09 -11.19
CA ALA A 188 8.68 -4.27 -11.53
C ALA A 188 8.67 -2.96 -10.73
N ALA A 189 8.08 -1.94 -11.34
CA ALA A 189 7.60 -0.74 -10.68
C ALA A 189 6.10 -0.64 -10.93
N VAL A 190 5.31 -0.32 -9.90
CA VAL A 190 3.85 -0.16 -9.98
C VAL A 190 3.47 1.26 -9.60
N LYS A 191 2.76 1.94 -10.50
CA LYS A 191 2.35 3.34 -10.33
C LYS A 191 0.91 3.46 -9.85
N GLU A 192 0.00 2.70 -10.43
CA GLU A 192 -1.43 2.79 -10.15
C GLU A 192 -2.08 1.41 -10.00
N LEU A 193 -3.15 1.37 -9.22
CA LEU A 193 -4.08 0.25 -9.05
C LEU A 193 -5.44 0.68 -9.60
N TYR A 194 -6.05 -0.13 -10.45
CA TYR A 194 -7.37 0.08 -11.04
C TYR A 194 -8.38 -0.91 -10.50
N LEU A 195 -9.58 -0.43 -10.20
CA LEU A 195 -10.72 -1.23 -9.75
C LEU A 195 -11.97 -0.80 -10.53
N ALA A 196 -12.74 -1.74 -11.09
CA ALA A 196 -13.96 -1.46 -11.83
C ALA A 196 -15.02 -2.57 -11.68
#